data_d7a06ec31a63815c720b0ffbff4e9f33
#
_entry.id   d7a06ec31a63815c720b0ffbff4e9f33
#
_cell.length_a   1.000
_cell.length_b   1.000
_cell.length_c   1.000
_cell.angle_alpha   90.00
_cell.angle_beta   90.00
_cell.angle_gamma   90.00
#
_symmetry.space_group_name_H-M   'P 1'
#
loop_
_entity.id
_entity.type
_entity.pdbx_description
1 polymer ?
#
loop_
_entity_poly.entity_id
_entity_poly.type
_entity_poly.pdbx_seq_one_letter_code
_entity_poly.pdbx_strand_id
1 'polypeptide(L)'
;MADSVGQVLLRAENVSREVTGFALQSYKMKQLCMVSSSSSWTESYYKETSSELTGGTGHAVRGIPRLANFPYGEVTWAKTSSYLEKYGMEAHVSMEDAMTDAIDVIARTLLRIGRAVANAVDVQIEAVINADAGNSVAIAQGSGWNSATLANRDPVQNILNAQREIAIDNYDILDGTGFLVLNPTDYANLIGNSKIISNPTFKAADIISNGVVGQLLGLKIIVSNVVTASQAYVVKAKEALNWKEASPLQVQTLTEPGIKTTIRAWEIGVAQSPNINAMAKITNTNDVS
;
A
#
# COMPACT_ATOMS: atom_id res chain seq x y z
N MET A 1 -18.85 41.87 -12.38
CA MET A 1 -18.45 41.96 -10.95
C MET A 1 -17.13 41.18 -10.84
N ALA A 2 -16.12 41.75 -10.19
CA ALA A 2 -14.92 41.02 -9.86
C ALA A 2 -15.28 40.02 -8.74
N ASP A 3 -14.95 38.74 -8.95
CA ASP A 3 -15.12 37.72 -7.92
C ASP A 3 -14.26 38.04 -6.71
N SER A 4 -14.75 37.78 -5.51
CA SER A 4 -13.92 37.81 -4.30
C SER A 4 -12.92 36.66 -4.34
N VAL A 5 -11.79 36.75 -3.60
CA VAL A 5 -10.75 35.75 -3.59
C VAL A 5 -11.30 34.36 -3.19
N GLY A 6 -12.21 34.33 -2.19
CA GLY A 6 -12.86 33.08 -1.77
C GLY A 6 -13.75 32.44 -2.85
N GLN A 7 -14.46 33.27 -3.66
CA GLN A 7 -15.26 32.75 -4.76
C GLN A 7 -14.42 32.15 -5.89
N VAL A 8 -13.25 32.75 -6.18
CA VAL A 8 -12.32 32.22 -7.17
C VAL A 8 -11.78 30.86 -6.74
N LEU A 9 -11.46 30.69 -5.45
CA LEU A 9 -10.96 29.43 -4.90
C LEU A 9 -12.03 28.32 -4.93
N LEU A 10 -13.31 28.67 -4.77
CA LEU A 10 -14.44 27.73 -4.78
C LEU A 10 -14.97 27.39 -6.19
N ARG A 11 -14.36 27.91 -7.27
CA ARG A 11 -14.73 27.45 -8.61
C ARG A 11 -14.46 25.97 -8.77
N ALA A 12 -15.43 25.26 -9.35
CA ALA A 12 -15.40 23.79 -9.48
C ALA A 12 -14.10 23.25 -10.09
N GLU A 13 -13.52 23.93 -11.08
CA GLU A 13 -12.27 23.54 -11.73
C GLU A 13 -11.07 23.65 -10.77
N ASN A 14 -10.99 24.72 -9.97
CA ASN A 14 -9.91 24.90 -8.99
C ASN A 14 -10.04 23.90 -7.86
N VAL A 15 -11.24 23.71 -7.31
CA VAL A 15 -11.54 22.74 -6.27
C VAL A 15 -11.18 21.32 -6.73
N SER A 16 -11.60 20.94 -7.93
CA SER A 16 -11.29 19.62 -8.47
C SER A 16 -9.77 19.39 -8.61
N ARG A 17 -9.06 20.39 -9.14
CA ARG A 17 -7.60 20.30 -9.33
C ARG A 17 -6.86 20.18 -7.99
N GLU A 18 -7.23 21.00 -7.01
CA GLU A 18 -6.59 21.00 -5.68
C GLU A 18 -6.85 19.70 -4.92
N VAL A 19 -8.10 19.23 -4.85
CA VAL A 19 -8.43 17.97 -4.15
C VAL A 19 -7.76 16.79 -4.81
N THR A 20 -7.77 16.72 -6.15
CA THR A 20 -7.08 15.67 -6.88
C THR A 20 -5.57 15.71 -6.62
N GLY A 21 -4.96 16.89 -6.63
CA GLY A 21 -3.54 17.06 -6.32
C GLY A 21 -3.18 16.60 -4.91
N PHE A 22 -3.97 16.95 -3.91
CA PHE A 22 -3.76 16.52 -2.52
C PHE A 22 -3.96 15.01 -2.33
N ALA A 23 -4.95 14.42 -2.99
CA ALA A 23 -5.17 12.99 -2.96
C ALA A 23 -4.01 12.22 -3.59
N LEU A 24 -3.56 12.62 -4.79
CA LEU A 24 -2.43 11.97 -5.47
C LEU A 24 -1.15 11.98 -4.62
N GLN A 25 -0.89 13.07 -3.88
CA GLN A 25 0.24 13.14 -2.95
C GLN A 25 0.04 12.28 -1.69
N SER A 26 -1.19 11.92 -1.36
CA SER A 26 -1.53 11.21 -0.13
C SER A 26 -1.59 9.68 -0.31
N TYR A 27 -1.81 9.17 -1.52
CA TYR A 27 -1.80 7.73 -1.77
C TYR A 27 -0.42 7.13 -1.51
N LYS A 28 -0.35 6.18 -0.58
CA LYS A 28 0.88 5.46 -0.24
C LYS A 28 0.86 4.02 -0.72
N MET A 29 -0.26 3.32 -0.52
CA MET A 29 -0.39 1.91 -0.86
C MET A 29 -0.76 1.68 -2.34
N LYS A 30 -1.49 2.61 -2.96
CA LYS A 30 -1.92 2.48 -4.36
C LYS A 30 -0.74 2.33 -5.33
N GLN A 31 0.46 2.83 -4.98
CA GLN A 31 1.68 2.64 -5.77
C GLN A 31 2.17 1.17 -5.83
N LEU A 32 1.74 0.33 -4.89
CA LEU A 32 2.05 -1.10 -4.87
C LEU A 32 1.21 -1.86 -5.90
N CYS A 33 0.06 -1.32 -6.26
CA CYS A 33 -0.92 -1.97 -7.12
C CYS A 33 -0.68 -1.69 -8.60
N MET A 34 -1.01 -2.66 -9.44
CA MET A 34 -1.25 -2.43 -10.85
C MET A 34 -2.66 -1.86 -11.02
N VAL A 35 -2.77 -0.63 -11.51
CA VAL A 35 -4.08 0.01 -11.71
C VAL A 35 -4.66 -0.41 -13.05
N SER A 36 -5.91 -0.88 -13.04
CA SER A 36 -6.65 -1.26 -14.24
C SER A 36 -8.12 -0.88 -14.13
N SER A 37 -8.74 -0.52 -15.25
CA SER A 37 -10.15 -0.13 -15.30
C SER A 37 -11.09 -1.33 -15.15
N SER A 38 -12.26 -1.10 -14.56
CA SER A 38 -13.37 -2.03 -14.47
C SER A 38 -14.66 -1.37 -14.93
N SER A 39 -15.54 -2.14 -15.58
CA SER A 39 -16.89 -1.71 -15.98
C SER A 39 -17.99 -2.48 -15.26
N SER A 40 -17.66 -3.39 -14.37
CA SER A 40 -18.59 -4.29 -13.68
C SER A 40 -18.54 -4.08 -12.17
N TRP A 41 -19.66 -4.14 -11.47
CA TRP A 41 -19.71 -4.07 -10.02
C TRP A 41 -19.13 -5.29 -9.31
N THR A 42 -19.03 -6.42 -10.01
CA THR A 42 -18.44 -7.64 -9.51
C THR A 42 -17.30 -8.03 -10.43
N GLU A 43 -16.10 -8.09 -9.89
CA GLU A 43 -14.91 -8.55 -10.60
C GLU A 43 -14.52 -9.92 -10.10
N SER A 44 -14.35 -10.87 -11.02
CA SER A 44 -13.78 -12.18 -10.70
C SER A 44 -12.33 -12.20 -11.14
N TYR A 45 -11.47 -12.67 -10.27
CA TYR A 45 -10.06 -12.86 -10.58
C TYR A 45 -9.58 -14.23 -10.09
N TYR A 46 -8.48 -14.67 -10.64
CA TYR A 46 -7.86 -15.93 -10.26
C TYR A 46 -6.67 -15.63 -9.34
N LYS A 47 -6.68 -16.29 -8.17
CA LYS A 47 -5.51 -16.33 -7.29
C LYS A 47 -4.63 -17.48 -7.73
N GLU A 48 -3.37 -17.21 -7.96
CA GLU A 48 -2.36 -18.22 -8.18
C GLU A 48 -2.00 -18.84 -6.83
N THR A 49 -2.18 -20.13 -6.70
CA THR A 49 -1.91 -20.88 -5.46
C THR A 49 -0.58 -21.64 -5.51
N SER A 50 0.09 -21.65 -6.65
CA SER A 50 1.40 -22.25 -6.85
C SER A 50 2.19 -21.42 -7.85
N SER A 51 3.42 -21.06 -7.48
CA SER A 51 4.35 -20.31 -8.34
C SER A 51 5.00 -21.18 -9.43
N GLU A 52 4.86 -22.50 -9.38
CA GLU A 52 5.45 -23.43 -10.32
C GLU A 52 4.44 -24.43 -10.88
N LEU A 53 4.69 -24.86 -12.12
CA LEU A 53 4.06 -26.04 -12.69
C LEU A 53 4.49 -27.27 -11.91
N THR A 54 3.65 -27.72 -10.98
CA THR A 54 3.85 -29.00 -10.33
C THR A 54 3.39 -30.12 -11.25
N GLY A 55 4.31 -30.70 -11.97
CA GLY A 55 4.12 -32.05 -12.48
C GLY A 55 4.20 -33.02 -11.31
N GLY A 56 3.24 -33.92 -11.14
CA GLY A 56 3.15 -34.86 -10.00
C GLY A 56 4.51 -35.39 -9.53
N THR A 57 4.59 -35.75 -8.26
CA THR A 57 5.81 -36.16 -7.55
C THR A 57 6.76 -37.02 -8.39
N GLY A 58 7.95 -36.48 -8.68
CA GLY A 58 9.01 -37.20 -9.35
C GLY A 58 9.20 -36.95 -10.85
N HIS A 59 8.48 -35.99 -11.44
CA HIS A 59 8.68 -35.68 -12.87
C HIS A 59 9.82 -34.69 -13.07
N ALA A 60 10.94 -35.20 -13.58
CA ALA A 60 12.01 -34.34 -14.04
C ALA A 60 11.66 -33.75 -15.40
N VAL A 61 11.66 -32.40 -15.48
CA VAL A 61 11.52 -31.69 -16.77
C VAL A 61 12.74 -31.91 -17.67
N ARG A 62 13.81 -32.48 -17.11
CA ARG A 62 15.10 -32.73 -17.75
C ARG A 62 15.32 -34.22 -17.94
N GLY A 63 15.93 -34.59 -19.08
CA GLY A 63 16.36 -35.96 -19.33
C GLY A 63 15.22 -36.88 -19.78
N ILE A 64 14.24 -36.38 -20.52
CA ILE A 64 13.14 -37.17 -21.08
C ILE A 64 13.70 -38.22 -22.03
N PRO A 65 13.42 -39.52 -21.81
CA PRO A 65 13.89 -40.61 -22.67
C PRO A 65 13.36 -40.49 -24.11
N ARG A 66 14.08 -41.07 -25.08
CA ARG A 66 13.61 -41.13 -26.48
C ARG A 66 12.25 -41.85 -26.53
N LEU A 67 11.29 -41.27 -27.25
CA LEU A 67 9.91 -41.77 -27.42
C LEU A 67 9.06 -41.78 -26.14
N ALA A 68 9.51 -41.15 -25.03
CA ALA A 68 8.69 -40.96 -23.86
C ALA A 68 7.80 -39.71 -24.03
N ASN A 69 6.60 -39.73 -23.44
CA ASN A 69 5.75 -38.55 -23.35
C ASN A 69 6.39 -37.50 -22.49
N PHE A 70 6.12 -36.20 -22.82
CA PHE A 70 6.50 -35.09 -21.94
C PHE A 70 5.77 -35.19 -20.61
N PRO A 71 6.42 -34.84 -19.48
CA PRO A 71 5.75 -34.75 -18.20
C PRO A 71 4.64 -33.70 -18.26
N TYR A 72 3.52 -34.01 -17.67
CA TYR A 72 2.37 -33.11 -17.56
C TYR A 72 2.48 -32.30 -16.27
N GLY A 73 2.40 -31.00 -16.38
CA GLY A 73 2.34 -30.07 -15.24
C GLY A 73 1.03 -29.31 -15.23
N GLU A 74 0.50 -29.06 -14.05
CA GLU A 74 -0.76 -28.36 -13.86
C GLU A 74 -0.56 -27.15 -12.91
N VAL A 75 -1.17 -26.03 -13.25
CA VAL A 75 -1.23 -24.85 -12.38
C VAL A 75 -2.62 -24.82 -11.73
N THR A 76 -2.65 -24.71 -10.42
CA THR A 76 -3.89 -24.61 -9.67
C THR A 76 -4.28 -23.15 -9.48
N TRP A 77 -5.52 -22.82 -9.84
CA TRP A 77 -6.09 -21.49 -9.74
C TRP A 77 -7.31 -21.50 -8.82
N ALA A 78 -7.39 -20.57 -7.90
CA ALA A 78 -8.59 -20.33 -7.10
C ALA A 78 -9.34 -19.10 -7.66
N LYS A 79 -10.58 -19.30 -8.13
CA LYS A 79 -11.42 -18.19 -8.58
C LYS A 79 -11.99 -17.47 -7.37
N THR A 80 -11.74 -16.17 -7.27
CA THR A 80 -12.24 -15.30 -6.22
C THR A 80 -13.02 -14.15 -6.84
N SER A 81 -14.11 -13.72 -6.20
CA SER A 81 -14.90 -12.57 -6.62
C SER A 81 -14.72 -11.43 -5.63
N SER A 82 -14.55 -10.23 -6.14
CA SER A 82 -14.48 -8.99 -5.38
C SER A 82 -15.56 -8.02 -5.84
N TYR A 83 -16.11 -7.24 -4.91
CA TYR A 83 -17.11 -6.23 -5.19
C TYR A 83 -16.49 -4.86 -5.16
N LEU A 84 -16.85 -4.01 -6.13
CA LEU A 84 -16.42 -2.63 -6.14
C LEU A 84 -17.06 -1.86 -5.00
N GLU A 85 -16.26 -1.06 -4.31
CA GLU A 85 -16.71 -0.19 -3.24
C GLU A 85 -16.49 1.28 -3.59
N LYS A 86 -17.34 2.13 -3.03
CA LYS A 86 -17.25 3.58 -3.18
C LYS A 86 -16.63 4.21 -1.95
N TYR A 87 -15.50 4.86 -2.14
CA TYR A 87 -14.80 5.63 -1.11
C TYR A 87 -15.06 7.10 -1.36
N GLY A 88 -15.57 7.82 -0.39
CA GLY A 88 -15.84 9.22 -0.60
C GLY A 88 -16.07 9.99 0.70
N MET A 89 -15.89 11.31 0.60
CA MET A 89 -16.13 12.26 1.69
C MET A 89 -16.74 13.53 1.15
N GLU A 90 -17.56 14.16 2.00
CA GLU A 90 -18.19 15.42 1.74
C GLU A 90 -17.85 16.42 2.85
N ALA A 91 -17.61 17.67 2.48
CA ALA A 91 -17.42 18.76 3.43
C ALA A 91 -18.15 20.02 2.95
N HIS A 92 -18.53 20.84 3.90
CA HIS A 92 -19.23 22.09 3.67
C HIS A 92 -18.33 23.28 4.00
N VAL A 93 -18.40 24.31 3.17
CA VAL A 93 -17.79 25.61 3.40
C VAL A 93 -18.94 26.62 3.49
N SER A 94 -19.07 27.35 4.60
CA SER A 94 -20.13 28.36 4.74
C SER A 94 -19.91 29.54 3.81
N MET A 95 -20.97 30.25 3.48
CA MET A 95 -20.85 31.45 2.67
C MET A 95 -20.10 32.56 3.43
N GLU A 96 -20.27 32.60 4.73
CA GLU A 96 -19.60 33.56 5.60
C GLU A 96 -18.08 33.35 5.61
N ASP A 97 -17.61 32.09 5.71
CA ASP A 97 -16.19 31.76 5.64
C ASP A 97 -15.61 32.12 4.27
N ALA A 98 -16.37 31.87 3.19
CA ALA A 98 -15.96 32.24 1.85
C ALA A 98 -15.90 33.76 1.61
N MET A 99 -16.76 34.51 2.26
CA MET A 99 -16.81 36.01 2.17
C MET A 99 -15.76 36.70 3.04
N THR A 100 -15.39 36.10 4.17
CA THR A 100 -14.39 36.70 5.09
C THR A 100 -12.95 36.35 4.68
N ASP A 101 -12.75 35.79 3.50
CA ASP A 101 -11.43 35.42 2.97
C ASP A 101 -10.65 34.41 3.85
N ALA A 102 -11.40 33.53 4.52
CA ALA A 102 -10.81 32.45 5.32
C ALA A 102 -10.11 31.38 4.42
N ILE A 103 -9.13 31.83 3.63
CA ILE A 103 -8.39 31.01 2.66
C ILE A 103 -7.83 29.75 3.32
N ASP A 104 -7.33 29.88 4.54
CA ASP A 104 -6.78 28.77 5.30
C ASP A 104 -7.83 27.69 5.61
N VAL A 105 -9.07 28.08 5.89
CA VAL A 105 -10.16 27.14 6.17
C VAL A 105 -10.53 26.37 4.91
N ILE A 106 -10.64 27.03 3.77
CA ILE A 106 -10.97 26.43 2.48
C ILE A 106 -9.87 25.45 2.07
N ALA A 107 -8.61 25.90 2.05
CA ALA A 107 -7.47 25.07 1.65
C ALA A 107 -7.30 23.84 2.56
N ARG A 108 -7.46 24.01 3.90
CA ARG A 108 -7.42 22.90 4.85
C ARG A 108 -8.56 21.90 4.65
N THR A 109 -9.75 22.39 4.32
CA THR A 109 -10.90 21.52 4.04
C THR A 109 -10.66 20.69 2.79
N LEU A 110 -10.17 21.29 1.69
CA LEU A 110 -9.82 20.59 0.45
C LEU A 110 -8.74 19.52 0.69
N LEU A 111 -7.70 19.88 1.43
CA LEU A 111 -6.62 18.96 1.81
C LEU A 111 -7.15 17.76 2.62
N ARG A 112 -8.05 18.00 3.57
CA ARG A 112 -8.63 16.95 4.42
C ARG A 112 -9.50 15.99 3.62
N ILE A 113 -10.31 16.49 2.70
CA ILE A 113 -11.14 15.66 1.81
C ILE A 113 -10.25 14.75 0.96
N GLY A 114 -9.23 15.31 0.29
CA GLY A 114 -8.30 14.54 -0.53
C GLY A 114 -7.58 13.45 0.27
N ARG A 115 -7.09 13.79 1.46
CA ARG A 115 -6.43 12.82 2.36
C ARG A 115 -7.37 11.75 2.89
N ALA A 116 -8.63 12.09 3.17
CA ALA A 116 -9.59 11.13 3.69
C ALA A 116 -9.93 10.05 2.66
N VAL A 117 -10.15 10.44 1.40
CA VAL A 117 -10.41 9.48 0.31
C VAL A 117 -9.19 8.62 0.05
N ALA A 118 -8.00 9.22 -0.04
CA ALA A 118 -6.76 8.47 -0.23
C ALA A 118 -6.49 7.47 0.91
N ASN A 119 -6.72 7.89 2.16
CA ASN A 119 -6.56 7.02 3.32
C ASN A 119 -7.56 5.84 3.32
N ALA A 120 -8.80 6.07 2.90
CA ALA A 120 -9.81 5.01 2.81
C ALA A 120 -9.43 3.94 1.76
N VAL A 121 -8.89 4.37 0.61
CA VAL A 121 -8.35 3.47 -0.42
C VAL A 121 -7.14 2.69 0.11
N ASP A 122 -6.21 3.36 0.78
CA ASP A 122 -5.02 2.71 1.35
C ASP A 122 -5.38 1.68 2.43
N VAL A 123 -6.43 1.93 3.25
CA VAL A 123 -6.97 0.96 4.24
C VAL A 123 -7.47 -0.30 3.55
N GLN A 124 -8.20 -0.17 2.45
CA GLN A 124 -8.67 -1.32 1.69
C GLN A 124 -7.52 -2.15 1.12
N ILE A 125 -6.50 -1.50 0.57
CA ILE A 125 -5.32 -2.20 0.02
C ILE A 125 -4.57 -2.93 1.15
N GLU A 126 -4.37 -2.28 2.30
CA GLU A 126 -3.73 -2.91 3.47
C GLU A 126 -4.51 -4.11 3.97
N ALA A 127 -5.84 -4.00 4.05
CA ALA A 127 -6.68 -5.11 4.48
C ALA A 127 -6.54 -6.35 3.58
N VAL A 128 -6.41 -6.14 2.25
CA VAL A 128 -6.16 -7.24 1.30
C VAL A 128 -4.75 -7.82 1.49
N ILE A 129 -3.72 -7.00 1.68
CA ILE A 129 -2.36 -7.48 1.96
C ILE A 129 -2.35 -8.31 3.25
N ASN A 130 -2.98 -7.80 4.31
CA ASN A 130 -3.01 -8.45 5.62
C ASN A 130 -3.74 -9.81 5.59
N ALA A 131 -4.81 -9.90 4.81
CA ALA A 131 -5.62 -11.11 4.69
C ALA A 131 -4.98 -12.17 3.78
N ASP A 132 -4.38 -11.73 2.68
CA ASP A 132 -4.01 -12.59 1.56
C ASP A 132 -2.49 -12.82 1.39
N ALA A 133 -1.62 -12.25 2.25
CA ALA A 133 -0.19 -12.53 2.18
C ALA A 133 0.07 -14.04 2.31
N GLY A 134 0.58 -14.67 1.23
CA GLY A 134 0.84 -16.10 1.18
C GLY A 134 1.97 -16.55 2.09
N ASN A 135 2.97 -15.67 2.26
CA ASN A 135 4.14 -15.92 3.10
C ASN A 135 4.03 -15.19 4.44
N SER A 136 4.46 -15.84 5.51
CA SER A 136 4.43 -15.26 6.86
C SER A 136 5.70 -15.56 7.64
N VAL A 137 6.27 -14.53 8.25
CA VAL A 137 7.40 -14.61 9.17
C VAL A 137 6.92 -14.14 10.54
N ALA A 138 6.76 -15.07 11.47
CA ALA A 138 6.38 -14.76 12.84
C ALA A 138 7.62 -14.52 13.71
N ILE A 139 7.70 -13.36 14.34
CA ILE A 139 8.75 -13.06 15.31
C ILE A 139 8.36 -13.68 16.65
N ALA A 140 9.30 -14.36 17.29
CA ALA A 140 9.08 -14.95 18.60
C ALA A 140 8.83 -13.86 19.66
N GLN A 141 7.97 -14.14 20.62
CA GLN A 141 7.72 -13.23 21.74
C GLN A 141 9.04 -12.95 22.50
N GLY A 142 9.28 -11.72 22.88
CA GLY A 142 10.52 -11.27 23.50
C GLY A 142 11.64 -10.95 22.49
N SER A 143 11.38 -11.10 21.19
CA SER A 143 12.34 -10.80 20.10
C SER A 143 11.83 -9.70 19.16
N GLY A 144 10.79 -9.00 19.55
CA GLY A 144 10.26 -7.85 18.78
C GLY A 144 11.31 -6.76 18.57
N TRP A 145 11.09 -5.91 17.62
CA TRP A 145 12.01 -4.81 17.29
C TRP A 145 12.12 -3.78 18.42
N ASN A 146 11.13 -3.74 19.33
CA ASN A 146 11.11 -2.95 20.56
C ASN A 146 11.54 -3.74 21.81
N SER A 147 11.95 -5.02 21.69
CA SER A 147 12.29 -5.87 22.84
C SER A 147 13.19 -5.16 23.85
N ALA A 148 12.97 -5.37 25.15
CA ALA A 148 13.81 -4.83 26.20
C ALA A 148 15.27 -5.35 26.10
N THR A 149 15.44 -6.59 25.59
CA THR A 149 16.76 -7.19 25.37
C THR A 149 17.29 -6.82 24.00
N LEU A 150 18.25 -5.91 23.92
CA LEU A 150 18.82 -5.41 22.67
C LEU A 150 19.40 -6.52 21.77
N ALA A 151 19.94 -7.58 22.35
CA ALA A 151 20.51 -8.70 21.60
C ALA A 151 19.45 -9.48 20.81
N ASN A 152 18.19 -9.45 21.25
CA ASN A 152 17.09 -10.16 20.61
C ASN A 152 16.46 -9.38 19.44
N ARG A 153 16.78 -8.08 19.32
CA ARG A 153 16.27 -7.23 18.25
C ARG A 153 17.01 -7.52 16.96
N ASP A 154 16.35 -8.16 16.00
CA ASP A 154 16.96 -8.41 14.69
C ASP A 154 16.00 -8.13 13.51
N PRO A 155 15.64 -6.85 13.29
CA PRO A 155 14.77 -6.48 12.17
C PRO A 155 15.39 -6.82 10.81
N VAL A 156 16.71 -6.74 10.68
CA VAL A 156 17.41 -7.04 9.43
C VAL A 156 17.20 -8.51 9.04
N GLN A 157 17.40 -9.43 9.99
CA GLN A 157 17.22 -10.86 9.73
C GLN A 157 15.74 -11.19 9.42
N ASN A 158 14.80 -10.53 10.09
CA ASN A 158 13.37 -10.76 9.87
C ASN A 158 12.95 -10.31 8.46
N ILE A 159 13.46 -9.17 7.98
CA ILE A 159 13.23 -8.70 6.61
C ILE A 159 13.87 -9.64 5.59
N LEU A 160 15.11 -10.10 5.82
CA LEU A 160 15.77 -11.07 4.94
C LEU A 160 15.03 -12.40 4.89
N ASN A 161 14.45 -12.86 6.01
CA ASN A 161 13.62 -14.05 6.03
C ASN A 161 12.36 -13.87 5.17
N ALA A 162 11.70 -12.71 5.25
CA ALA A 162 10.54 -12.42 4.40
C ALA A 162 10.91 -12.38 2.90
N GLN A 163 12.05 -11.78 2.56
CA GLN A 163 12.57 -11.81 1.19
C GLN A 163 12.87 -13.23 0.71
N ARG A 164 13.46 -14.06 1.60
CA ARG A 164 13.74 -15.45 1.31
C ARG A 164 12.49 -16.25 0.97
N GLU A 165 11.42 -16.10 1.76
CA GLU A 165 10.15 -16.81 1.49
C GLU A 165 9.58 -16.44 0.11
N ILE A 166 9.58 -15.15 -0.24
CA ILE A 166 9.14 -14.69 -1.56
C ILE A 166 10.04 -15.24 -2.68
N ALA A 167 11.37 -15.29 -2.44
CA ALA A 167 12.33 -15.83 -3.43
C ALA A 167 12.21 -17.34 -3.61
N ILE A 168 11.85 -18.09 -2.56
CA ILE A 168 11.56 -19.53 -2.65
C ILE A 168 10.40 -19.81 -3.61
N ASP A 169 9.42 -18.91 -3.64
CA ASP A 169 8.29 -18.96 -4.58
C ASP A 169 8.63 -18.41 -5.98
N ASN A 170 9.92 -18.25 -6.31
CA ASN A 170 10.43 -17.78 -7.59
C ASN A 170 10.06 -16.35 -7.99
N TYR A 171 9.72 -15.49 -7.01
CA TYR A 171 9.54 -14.07 -7.23
C TYR A 171 10.83 -13.30 -6.91
N ASP A 172 11.42 -12.64 -7.93
CA ASP A 172 12.58 -11.75 -7.71
C ASP A 172 12.13 -10.44 -7.09
N ILE A 173 12.42 -10.26 -5.81
CA ILE A 173 12.07 -9.05 -5.04
C ILE A 173 13.19 -7.99 -5.06
N LEU A 174 14.39 -8.36 -5.54
CA LEU A 174 15.57 -7.49 -5.55
C LEU A 174 15.74 -6.72 -6.87
N ASP A 175 14.82 -6.87 -7.80
CA ASP A 175 14.80 -6.19 -9.10
C ASP A 175 14.49 -4.68 -9.02
N GLY A 176 14.37 -4.13 -7.81
CA GLY A 176 14.00 -2.72 -7.54
C GLY A 176 12.50 -2.46 -7.50
N THR A 177 11.67 -3.50 -7.62
CA THR A 177 10.20 -3.42 -7.49
C THR A 177 9.72 -3.83 -6.10
N GLY A 178 10.62 -4.27 -5.21
CA GLY A 178 10.33 -4.65 -3.84
C GLY A 178 10.06 -3.43 -2.94
N PHE A 179 9.05 -3.54 -2.10
CA PHE A 179 8.68 -2.54 -1.10
C PHE A 179 8.57 -3.16 0.29
N LEU A 180 9.07 -2.42 1.27
CA LEU A 180 8.88 -2.68 2.69
C LEU A 180 7.87 -1.68 3.25
N VAL A 181 6.74 -2.16 3.71
CA VAL A 181 5.63 -1.34 4.19
C VAL A 181 5.56 -1.46 5.70
N LEU A 182 5.61 -0.32 6.40
CA LEU A 182 5.77 -0.25 7.85
C LEU A 182 4.78 0.72 8.49
N ASN A 183 4.40 0.41 9.72
CA ASN A 183 3.81 1.39 10.63
C ASN A 183 4.89 2.39 11.11
N PRO A 184 4.54 3.66 11.40
CA PRO A 184 5.50 4.64 11.93
C PRO A 184 6.25 4.18 13.18
N THR A 185 5.61 3.42 14.08
CA THR A 185 6.26 2.86 15.28
C THR A 185 7.32 1.83 14.89
N ASP A 186 6.99 0.92 13.99
CA ASP A 186 7.92 -0.09 13.49
C ASP A 186 9.09 0.53 12.74
N TYR A 187 8.82 1.59 11.97
CA TYR A 187 9.86 2.36 11.30
C TYR A 187 10.82 3.02 12.28
N ALA A 188 10.31 3.62 13.37
CA ALA A 188 11.16 4.20 14.41
C ALA A 188 12.03 3.13 15.10
N ASN A 189 11.47 1.95 15.42
CA ASN A 189 12.19 0.84 15.99
C ASN A 189 13.23 0.25 15.03
N LEU A 190 12.92 0.22 13.74
CA LEU A 190 13.85 -0.20 12.69
C LEU A 190 15.07 0.72 12.62
N ILE A 191 14.86 2.03 12.49
CA ILE A 191 15.96 3.02 12.39
C ILE A 191 16.76 3.07 13.69
N GLY A 192 16.09 2.99 14.84
CA GLY A 192 16.73 2.99 16.15
C GLY A 192 17.55 1.75 16.47
N ASN A 193 17.54 0.73 15.60
CA ASN A 193 18.27 -0.50 15.84
C ASN A 193 19.78 -0.31 15.68
N SER A 194 20.56 -0.77 16.68
CA SER A 194 22.02 -0.64 16.69
C SER A 194 22.69 -1.33 15.49
N LYS A 195 22.15 -2.44 14.99
CA LYS A 195 22.66 -3.16 13.81
C LYS A 195 22.59 -2.31 12.54
N ILE A 196 21.60 -1.41 12.44
CA ILE A 196 21.44 -0.48 11.32
C ILE A 196 22.32 0.75 11.53
N ILE A 197 22.26 1.36 12.72
CA ILE A 197 23.03 2.59 13.04
C ILE A 197 24.53 2.33 13.03
N SER A 198 24.99 1.19 13.54
CA SER A 198 26.42 0.88 13.69
C SER A 198 27.06 0.32 12.41
N ASN A 199 26.29 -0.13 11.45
CA ASN A 199 26.82 -0.71 10.23
C ASN A 199 27.25 0.40 9.25
N PRO A 200 28.55 0.46 8.86
CA PRO A 200 29.04 1.49 7.94
C PRO A 200 28.37 1.45 6.56
N THR A 201 27.85 0.30 6.13
CA THR A 201 27.11 0.15 4.88
C THR A 201 25.73 0.82 4.93
N PHE A 202 25.10 0.87 6.10
CA PHE A 202 23.83 1.57 6.32
C PHE A 202 24.01 2.99 6.87
N LYS A 203 25.23 3.36 7.25
CA LYS A 203 25.62 4.74 7.61
C LYS A 203 25.68 5.66 6.38
N ALA A 204 24.70 5.62 5.49
CA ALA A 204 24.56 6.71 4.58
C ALA A 204 24.33 8.00 5.39
N ALA A 205 25.05 9.07 5.06
CA ALA A 205 24.93 10.36 5.74
C ALA A 205 23.48 10.84 5.85
N ASP A 206 22.62 10.41 4.93
CA ASP A 206 21.20 10.73 4.87
C ASP A 206 20.37 10.15 6.02
N ILE A 207 20.71 8.97 6.57
CA ILE A 207 19.97 8.37 7.69
C ILE A 207 20.24 9.17 8.96
N ILE A 208 21.49 9.58 9.18
CA ILE A 208 21.90 10.28 10.39
C ILE A 208 21.50 11.76 10.34
N SER A 209 21.60 12.39 9.16
CA SER A 209 21.29 13.81 9.00
C SER A 209 19.82 14.11 8.75
N ASN A 210 19.11 13.29 7.97
CA ASN A 210 17.74 13.55 7.54
C ASN A 210 16.70 12.56 8.11
N GLY A 211 17.13 11.47 8.74
CA GLY A 211 16.23 10.45 9.31
C GLY A 211 15.40 9.69 8.27
N VAL A 212 15.75 9.78 6.99
CA VAL A 212 15.03 9.14 5.89
C VAL A 212 15.82 7.96 5.35
N VAL A 213 15.26 6.77 5.46
CA VAL A 213 15.78 5.57 4.80
C VAL A 213 15.00 5.38 3.51
N GLY A 214 15.60 5.69 2.37
CA GLY A 214 14.97 5.52 1.05
C GLY A 214 14.89 4.06 0.63
N GLN A 215 15.94 3.29 0.89
CA GLN A 215 16.05 1.86 0.60
C GLN A 215 16.77 1.13 1.71
N LEU A 216 16.30 -0.07 2.04
CA LEU A 216 16.94 -0.98 2.97
C LEU A 216 16.92 -2.39 2.38
N LEU A 217 18.09 -3.05 2.30
CA LEU A 217 18.20 -4.42 1.75
C LEU A 217 17.61 -4.57 0.33
N GLY A 218 17.71 -3.53 -0.50
CA GLY A 218 17.13 -3.52 -1.84
C GLY A 218 15.65 -3.17 -1.92
N LEU A 219 14.97 -3.02 -0.78
CA LEU A 219 13.56 -2.67 -0.69
C LEU A 219 13.36 -1.17 -0.52
N LYS A 220 12.38 -0.60 -1.22
CA LYS A 220 11.90 0.78 -0.98
C LYS A 220 10.99 0.81 0.23
N ILE A 221 11.14 1.80 1.10
CA ILE A 221 10.37 1.89 2.34
C ILE A 221 9.16 2.79 2.16
N ILE A 222 7.98 2.27 2.55
CA ILE A 222 6.74 3.02 2.67
C ILE A 222 6.33 3.03 4.14
N VAL A 223 6.12 4.22 4.69
CA VAL A 223 5.62 4.39 6.06
C VAL A 223 4.20 4.92 6.02
N SER A 224 3.27 4.17 6.62
CA SER A 224 1.86 4.56 6.66
C SER A 224 1.19 4.18 7.98
N ASN A 225 0.36 5.10 8.49
CA ASN A 225 -0.46 4.87 9.69
C ASN A 225 -1.57 3.83 9.46
N VAL A 226 -1.84 3.51 8.20
CA VAL A 226 -2.85 2.51 7.81
C VAL A 226 -2.40 1.11 8.18
N VAL A 227 -1.09 0.87 8.16
CA VAL A 227 -0.52 -0.45 8.48
C VAL A 227 -0.89 -0.85 9.89
N THR A 228 -1.43 -2.06 10.03
CA THR A 228 -1.78 -2.65 11.32
C THR A 228 -0.55 -2.66 12.24
N ALA A 229 -0.73 -2.24 13.50
CA ALA A 229 0.34 -2.20 14.48
C ALA A 229 0.96 -3.58 14.69
N SER A 230 2.26 -3.62 14.96
CA SER A 230 3.04 -4.86 15.15
C SER A 230 3.08 -5.76 13.92
N GLN A 231 2.89 -5.18 12.73
CA GLN A 231 2.99 -5.89 11.45
C GLN A 231 3.81 -5.08 10.45
N ALA A 232 4.53 -5.80 9.60
CA ALA A 232 5.24 -5.24 8.47
C ALA A 232 4.99 -6.12 7.23
N TYR A 233 5.03 -5.52 6.05
CA TYR A 233 4.82 -6.25 4.81
C TYR A 233 5.98 -6.06 3.86
N VAL A 234 6.39 -7.14 3.21
CA VAL A 234 7.30 -7.11 2.06
C VAL A 234 6.47 -7.48 0.84
N VAL A 235 6.42 -6.59 -0.14
CA VAL A 235 5.50 -6.71 -1.28
C VAL A 235 6.25 -6.44 -2.59
N LYS A 236 6.08 -7.30 -3.58
CA LYS A 236 6.51 -7.04 -4.95
C LYS A 236 5.44 -6.20 -5.65
N ALA A 237 5.75 -4.95 -5.92
CA ALA A 237 4.79 -4.01 -6.50
C ALA A 237 4.36 -4.43 -7.91
N LYS A 238 3.10 -4.11 -8.25
CA LYS A 238 2.46 -4.31 -9.55
C LYS A 238 2.29 -5.78 -9.98
N GLU A 239 2.85 -6.71 -9.24
CA GLU A 239 2.72 -8.14 -9.50
C GLU A 239 1.84 -8.82 -8.43
N ALA A 240 2.05 -8.46 -7.16
CA ALA A 240 1.27 -9.00 -6.04
C ALA A 240 -0.17 -8.48 -6.00
N LEU A 241 -0.37 -7.22 -6.35
CA LEU A 241 -1.63 -6.50 -6.12
C LEU A 241 -2.12 -5.79 -7.38
N ASN A 242 -3.44 -5.83 -7.57
CA ASN A 242 -4.16 -5.04 -8.57
C ASN A 242 -5.17 -4.12 -7.89
N TRP A 243 -5.28 -2.90 -8.40
CA TRP A 243 -6.37 -1.99 -8.08
C TRP A 243 -7.31 -1.91 -9.28
N LYS A 244 -8.53 -2.43 -9.15
CA LYS A 244 -9.60 -2.32 -10.17
C LYS A 244 -10.38 -1.04 -9.91
N GLU A 245 -10.31 -0.13 -10.86
CA GLU A 245 -10.90 1.20 -10.76
C GLU A 245 -12.09 1.32 -11.72
N ALA A 246 -13.30 1.49 -11.19
CA ALA A 246 -14.48 1.77 -12.01
C ALA A 246 -14.65 3.27 -12.24
N SER A 247 -14.26 4.08 -11.27
CA SER A 247 -14.23 5.53 -11.40
C SER A 247 -13.00 6.07 -10.68
N PRO A 248 -12.12 6.78 -11.40
CA PRO A 248 -11.02 7.48 -10.75
C PRO A 248 -11.58 8.55 -9.79
N LEU A 249 -10.71 9.16 -9.01
CA LEU A 249 -11.11 10.21 -8.10
C LEU A 249 -11.89 11.31 -8.82
N GLN A 250 -13.15 11.45 -8.45
CA GLN A 250 -14.08 12.47 -8.93
C GLN A 250 -14.31 13.52 -7.84
N VAL A 251 -14.37 14.78 -8.23
CA VAL A 251 -14.68 15.87 -7.32
C VAL A 251 -15.83 16.69 -7.90
N GLN A 252 -16.84 16.96 -7.08
CA GLN A 252 -17.99 17.75 -7.45
C GLN A 252 -18.25 18.82 -6.39
N THR A 253 -18.54 20.02 -6.83
CA THR A 253 -19.01 21.13 -5.99
C THR A 253 -20.49 21.39 -6.25
N LEU A 254 -21.24 21.54 -5.16
CA LEU A 254 -22.65 21.93 -5.18
C LEU A 254 -22.82 23.18 -4.34
N THR A 255 -23.23 24.28 -4.94
CA THR A 255 -23.44 25.56 -4.24
C THR A 255 -24.91 25.76 -3.97
N GLU A 256 -25.26 25.98 -2.70
CA GLU A 256 -26.56 26.45 -2.24
C GLU A 256 -26.45 27.97 -2.01
N PRO A 257 -27.03 28.79 -2.89
CA PRO A 257 -26.86 30.24 -2.81
C PRO A 257 -27.30 30.83 -1.47
N GLY A 258 -26.43 31.62 -0.86
CA GLY A 258 -26.71 32.25 0.42
C GLY A 258 -26.51 31.41 1.66
N ILE A 259 -26.11 30.13 1.52
CA ILE A 259 -25.97 29.17 2.63
C ILE A 259 -24.57 28.60 2.68
N LYS A 260 -24.22 27.73 1.72
CA LYS A 260 -22.97 26.95 1.74
C LYS A 260 -22.55 26.47 0.36
N THR A 261 -21.28 26.11 0.25
CA THR A 261 -20.77 25.29 -0.85
C THR A 261 -20.35 23.93 -0.32
N THR A 262 -20.94 22.87 -0.87
CA THR A 262 -20.64 21.48 -0.56
C THR A 262 -19.61 20.96 -1.54
N ILE A 263 -18.51 20.40 -1.03
CA ILE A 263 -17.45 19.78 -1.82
C ILE A 263 -17.51 18.28 -1.54
N ARG A 264 -17.66 17.50 -2.59
CA ARG A 264 -17.77 16.05 -2.54
C ARG A 264 -16.69 15.43 -3.39
N ALA A 265 -15.90 14.51 -2.82
CA ALA A 265 -14.92 13.73 -3.54
C ALA A 265 -15.17 12.24 -3.34
N TRP A 266 -15.04 11.45 -4.40
CA TRP A 266 -15.22 9.99 -4.33
C TRP A 266 -14.38 9.27 -5.38
N GLU A 267 -14.04 8.04 -5.07
CA GLU A 267 -13.40 7.06 -5.95
C GLU A 267 -14.14 5.73 -5.83
N ILE A 268 -14.21 4.94 -6.90
CA ILE A 268 -14.84 3.63 -6.90
C ILE A 268 -13.82 2.62 -7.41
N GLY A 269 -13.50 1.65 -6.56
CA GLY A 269 -12.55 0.61 -6.91
C GLY A 269 -12.51 -0.52 -5.88
N VAL A 270 -11.64 -1.50 -6.13
CA VAL A 270 -11.37 -2.61 -5.21
C VAL A 270 -9.95 -3.12 -5.39
N ALA A 271 -9.30 -3.46 -4.28
CA ALA A 271 -8.03 -4.14 -4.29
C ALA A 271 -8.20 -5.64 -4.52
N GLN A 272 -7.29 -6.25 -5.26
CA GLN A 272 -7.24 -7.68 -5.55
C GLN A 272 -5.81 -8.19 -5.40
N SER A 273 -5.66 -9.43 -4.96
CA SER A 273 -4.38 -10.12 -4.74
C SER A 273 -4.25 -11.32 -5.68
N PRO A 274 -3.90 -11.13 -6.95
CA PRO A 274 -3.73 -12.26 -7.87
C PRO A 274 -2.58 -13.18 -7.45
N ASN A 275 -1.45 -12.64 -7.01
CA ASN A 275 -0.25 -13.41 -6.66
C ASN A 275 0.06 -13.25 -5.17
N ILE A 276 -0.55 -14.11 -4.37
CA ILE A 276 -0.41 -14.10 -2.90
C ILE A 276 1.02 -14.38 -2.44
N ASN A 277 1.77 -15.21 -3.18
CA ASN A 277 3.14 -15.60 -2.85
C ASN A 277 4.18 -14.50 -3.19
N ALA A 278 3.79 -13.48 -3.95
CA ALA A 278 4.64 -12.31 -4.22
C ALA A 278 4.65 -11.29 -3.06
N MET A 279 4.08 -11.65 -1.92
CA MET A 279 4.07 -10.84 -0.69
C MET A 279 4.27 -11.69 0.54
N ALA A 280 4.92 -11.11 1.54
CA ALA A 280 5.17 -11.71 2.84
C ALA A 280 4.77 -10.76 3.97
N LYS A 281 4.18 -11.33 5.00
CA LYS A 281 3.75 -10.63 6.21
C LYS A 281 4.70 -10.98 7.35
N ILE A 282 5.24 -9.97 8.03
CA ILE A 282 6.01 -10.11 9.25
C ILE A 282 5.08 -9.77 10.41
N THR A 283 4.90 -10.68 11.35
CA THR A 283 4.03 -10.49 12.51
C THR A 283 4.82 -10.36 13.80
N ASN A 284 4.24 -9.72 14.81
CA ASN A 284 4.85 -9.49 16.12
C ASN A 284 6.14 -8.65 16.03
N THR A 285 6.16 -7.64 15.15
CA THR A 285 7.29 -6.70 15.06
C THR A 285 7.52 -5.96 16.36
N ASN A 286 6.49 -5.76 17.17
CA ASN A 286 6.60 -5.20 18.51
C ASN A 286 6.11 -6.21 19.55
N ASP A 287 6.88 -6.38 20.61
CA ASP A 287 6.44 -7.11 21.79
C ASP A 287 5.29 -6.34 22.45
N VAL A 288 4.17 -7.01 22.67
CA VAL A 288 3.07 -6.45 23.46
C VAL A 288 3.46 -6.58 24.91
N SER A 289 3.60 -5.44 25.59
CA SER A 289 3.88 -5.36 27.03
C SER A 289 2.69 -5.78 27.85
#